data_e7faa8c60687d55130c678a91e810f0c
#
_entry.id   e7faa8c60687d55130c678a91e810f0c
#
_cell.length_a   1.000
_cell.length_b   1.000
_cell.length_c   1.000
_cell.angle_alpha   90.00
_cell.angle_beta   90.00
_cell.angle_gamma   90.00
#
_symmetry.space_group_name_H-M   'P 1'
#
loop_
_entity.id
_entity.type
_entity.pdbx_description
1 polymer ?
#
loop_
_entity_poly.entity_id
_entity_poly.type
_entity_poly.pdbx_seq_one_letter_code
_entity_poly.pdbx_strand_id
1 'polypeptide(L)'
;VQCGDFPHLLVYGPSGAGKKTRIMCLLRELYGAGVEKLRIEHQSITAPSKKKIEISTIASNYHLEVNPSDAGNNDRVVIQELLKTVAQSQQLETSTQRDFKVVLLTEVDKLTKDAQHALRRTMEKYMATCRLILCCNSMSKIIGPIQSRCLAVRVPAPSIEDICHVLSSVCKKEGLTLPQELAQRIAEKSGRNLRKALLMCESCRVQQYPFTADQDIPEMDWEVYLRETANAIVGQQTPQRLLEVRGRLYELLTHCIPPEIIMKGLLTELLNNCDGQLKGEVAQMAAFYEHRLQLGSKAIYHLEAFVAKFMAIYKKFMEDGLDDIMF
;
A
#
# COMPACT_ATOMS: atom_id res chain seq x y z
N VAL A 1 -1.50 25.00 -12.88
CA VAL A 1 -2.91 24.55 -12.89
C VAL A 1 -3.82 25.62 -13.45
N GLN A 2 -3.55 26.89 -13.16
CA GLN A 2 -4.41 28.02 -13.56
C GLN A 2 -4.23 28.47 -15.01
N CYS A 3 -3.08 28.25 -15.61
CA CYS A 3 -2.73 28.73 -16.94
C CYS A 3 -2.09 27.62 -17.77
N GLY A 4 -2.86 26.81 -18.47
CA GLY A 4 -2.30 25.89 -19.43
C GLY A 4 -2.93 24.52 -19.50
N ASP A 5 -2.39 23.69 -20.38
CA ASP A 5 -2.81 22.31 -20.60
C ASP A 5 -2.43 21.45 -19.37
N PHE A 6 -3.39 20.70 -18.85
CA PHE A 6 -3.18 19.82 -17.71
C PHE A 6 -2.59 18.49 -18.21
N PRO A 7 -1.35 18.12 -17.82
CA PRO A 7 -0.72 16.88 -18.28
C PRO A 7 -1.28 15.65 -17.54
N HIS A 8 -0.98 14.47 -18.07
CA HIS A 8 -1.13 13.25 -17.27
C HIS A 8 -0.19 13.29 -16.08
N LEU A 9 -0.67 12.89 -14.90
CA LEU A 9 0.13 12.88 -13.66
C LEU A 9 0.47 11.46 -13.23
N LEU A 10 1.67 11.29 -12.71
CA LEU A 10 2.11 10.08 -12.01
C LEU A 10 2.52 10.46 -10.59
N VAL A 11 1.61 10.23 -9.63
CA VAL A 11 1.84 10.53 -8.22
C VAL A 11 2.38 9.29 -7.53
N TYR A 12 3.61 9.36 -7.01
CA TYR A 12 4.28 8.22 -6.39
C TYR A 12 4.88 8.56 -5.03
N GLY A 13 5.02 7.55 -4.19
CA GLY A 13 5.58 7.66 -2.84
C GLY A 13 5.08 6.57 -1.90
N PRO A 14 5.61 6.48 -0.69
CA PRO A 14 5.29 5.42 0.26
C PRO A 14 3.79 5.36 0.60
N SER A 15 3.34 4.18 1.03
CA SER A 15 1.97 3.99 1.49
C SER A 15 1.70 4.87 2.71
N GLY A 16 0.50 5.43 2.80
CA GLY A 16 0.11 6.28 3.93
C GLY A 16 0.71 7.70 3.91
N ALA A 17 1.41 8.13 2.85
CA ALA A 17 1.99 9.47 2.74
C ALA A 17 0.97 10.58 2.36
N GLY A 18 -0.31 10.25 2.19
CA GLY A 18 -1.35 11.23 1.83
C GLY A 18 -1.47 11.51 0.33
N LYS A 19 -1.03 10.59 -0.55
CA LYS A 19 -1.14 10.74 -2.02
C LYS A 19 -2.58 11.00 -2.48
N LYS A 20 -3.52 10.15 -2.06
CA LYS A 20 -4.93 10.26 -2.47
C LYS A 20 -5.55 11.58 -2.00
N THR A 21 -5.27 11.99 -0.76
CA THR A 21 -5.76 13.27 -0.21
C THR A 21 -5.28 14.46 -1.04
N ARG A 22 -4.00 14.46 -1.45
CA ARG A 22 -3.44 15.52 -2.32
C ARG A 22 -4.07 15.51 -3.70
N ILE A 23 -4.35 14.33 -4.26
CA ILE A 23 -5.05 14.20 -5.55
C ILE A 23 -6.47 14.75 -5.44
N MET A 24 -7.20 14.44 -4.37
CA MET A 24 -8.55 14.99 -4.15
C MET A 24 -8.54 16.52 -3.98
N CYS A 25 -7.56 17.07 -3.26
CA CYS A 25 -7.38 18.53 -3.18
C CYS A 25 -7.11 19.17 -4.55
N LEU A 26 -6.28 18.51 -5.37
CA LEU A 26 -6.02 18.93 -6.73
C LEU A 26 -7.30 18.93 -7.59
N LEU A 27 -8.11 17.88 -7.52
CA LEU A 27 -9.38 17.77 -8.23
C LEU A 27 -10.37 18.83 -7.75
N ARG A 28 -10.39 19.13 -6.45
CA ARG A 28 -11.22 20.21 -5.88
C ARG A 28 -10.81 21.59 -6.40
N GLU A 29 -9.51 21.84 -6.55
CA GLU A 29 -9.00 23.08 -7.14
C GLU A 29 -9.34 23.19 -8.64
N LEU A 30 -9.39 22.07 -9.38
CA LEU A 30 -9.70 22.03 -10.80
C LEU A 30 -11.19 22.24 -11.08
N TYR A 31 -12.06 21.61 -10.30
CA TYR A 31 -13.50 21.50 -10.59
C TYR A 31 -14.42 22.03 -9.47
N GLY A 32 -13.84 22.52 -8.36
CA GLY A 32 -14.60 23.01 -7.22
C GLY A 32 -15.16 21.92 -6.30
N ALA A 33 -16.08 22.31 -5.41
CA ALA A 33 -16.64 21.43 -4.37
C ALA A 33 -17.51 20.29 -4.91
N GLY A 34 -17.95 20.34 -6.16
CA GLY A 34 -18.75 19.28 -6.78
C GLY A 34 -18.04 17.93 -6.90
N VAL A 35 -16.71 17.92 -6.84
CA VAL A 35 -15.87 16.70 -6.85
C VAL A 35 -16.11 15.82 -5.61
N GLU A 36 -16.52 16.40 -4.49
CA GLU A 36 -16.73 15.69 -3.22
C GLU A 36 -18.02 14.86 -3.21
N LYS A 37 -18.93 15.09 -4.19
CA LYS A 37 -20.15 14.29 -4.36
C LYS A 37 -19.82 12.98 -5.05
N LEU A 38 -19.34 12.02 -4.28
CA LEU A 38 -18.92 10.70 -4.77
C LEU A 38 -20.10 9.73 -4.82
N ARG A 39 -20.13 8.92 -5.87
CA ARG A 39 -21.05 7.78 -6.03
C ARG A 39 -20.25 6.51 -6.21
N ILE A 40 -20.64 5.45 -5.54
CA ILE A 40 -20.07 4.13 -5.75
C ILE A 40 -20.92 3.44 -6.81
N GLU A 41 -20.30 3.05 -7.90
CA GLU A 41 -20.95 2.36 -9.02
C GLU A 41 -20.26 0.99 -9.20
N HIS A 42 -21.09 -0.05 -9.37
CA HIS A 42 -20.62 -1.38 -9.74
C HIS A 42 -20.78 -1.53 -11.25
N GLN A 43 -19.66 -1.58 -11.95
CA GLN A 43 -19.66 -1.77 -13.40
C GLN A 43 -19.34 -3.22 -13.73
N SER A 44 -20.18 -3.83 -14.59
CA SER A 44 -19.97 -5.16 -15.11
C SER A 44 -19.38 -5.09 -16.51
N ILE A 45 -18.15 -5.52 -16.65
CA ILE A 45 -17.41 -5.56 -17.92
C ILE A 45 -17.37 -6.99 -18.42
N THR A 46 -17.76 -7.20 -19.67
CA THR A 46 -17.69 -8.52 -20.29
C THR A 46 -16.33 -8.72 -20.97
N ALA A 47 -15.54 -9.65 -20.45
CA ALA A 47 -14.28 -10.02 -21.07
C ALA A 47 -14.51 -10.70 -22.44
N PRO A 48 -13.54 -10.70 -23.34
CA PRO A 48 -13.60 -11.44 -24.61
C PRO A 48 -13.90 -12.95 -24.42
N SER A 49 -13.55 -13.48 -23.26
CA SER A 49 -13.84 -14.86 -22.81
C SER A 49 -15.29 -15.07 -22.35
N LYS A 50 -16.20 -14.11 -22.55
CA LYS A 50 -17.59 -14.08 -22.07
C LYS A 50 -17.74 -14.11 -20.54
N LYS A 51 -16.67 -14.00 -19.78
CA LYS A 51 -16.70 -13.89 -18.33
C LYS A 51 -17.07 -12.46 -17.94
N LYS A 52 -18.07 -12.30 -17.08
CA LYS A 52 -18.42 -11.02 -16.49
C LYS A 52 -17.43 -10.70 -15.36
N ILE A 53 -16.88 -9.50 -15.39
CA ILE A 53 -15.97 -8.96 -14.39
C ILE A 53 -16.70 -7.80 -13.72
N GLU A 54 -16.94 -7.91 -12.44
CA GLU A 54 -17.53 -6.83 -11.64
C GLU A 54 -16.42 -6.00 -11.00
N ILE A 55 -16.49 -4.68 -11.17
CA ILE A 55 -15.52 -3.74 -10.64
C ILE A 55 -16.27 -2.63 -9.95
N SER A 56 -15.82 -2.31 -8.74
CA SER A 56 -16.29 -1.16 -8.01
C SER A 56 -15.54 0.09 -8.46
N THR A 57 -16.28 1.09 -8.89
CA THR A 57 -15.75 2.39 -9.29
C THR A 57 -16.33 3.48 -8.41
N ILE A 58 -15.52 4.48 -8.10
CA ILE A 58 -15.98 5.67 -7.41
C ILE A 58 -16.04 6.79 -8.44
N ALA A 59 -17.23 7.26 -8.71
CA ALA A 59 -17.47 8.27 -9.75
C ALA A 59 -17.97 9.58 -9.18
N SER A 60 -17.58 10.69 -9.78
CA SER A 60 -18.23 11.98 -9.67
C SER A 60 -18.58 12.47 -11.08
N ASN A 61 -19.27 13.61 -11.18
CA ASN A 61 -19.56 14.20 -12.49
C ASN A 61 -18.27 14.57 -13.26
N TYR A 62 -17.13 14.74 -12.58
CA TYR A 62 -15.88 15.26 -13.13
C TYR A 62 -14.75 14.24 -13.20
N HIS A 63 -14.78 13.23 -12.34
CA HIS A 63 -13.72 12.20 -12.31
C HIS A 63 -14.27 10.81 -12.02
N LEU A 64 -13.48 9.82 -12.45
CA LEU A 64 -13.71 8.42 -12.17
C LEU A 64 -12.47 7.84 -11.48
N GLU A 65 -12.64 7.22 -10.32
CA GLU A 65 -11.59 6.49 -9.60
C GLU A 65 -11.81 5.00 -9.75
N VAL A 66 -10.76 4.28 -10.13
CA VAL A 66 -10.77 2.83 -10.33
C VAL A 66 -9.47 2.22 -9.84
N ASN A 67 -9.57 1.01 -9.29
CA ASN A 67 -8.43 0.13 -9.03
C ASN A 67 -8.47 -1.06 -10.03
N PRO A 68 -7.77 -0.98 -11.17
CA PRO A 68 -7.83 -2.06 -12.15
C PRO A 68 -7.17 -3.35 -11.68
N SER A 69 -6.30 -3.31 -10.65
CA SER A 69 -5.64 -4.50 -10.10
C SER A 69 -6.61 -5.47 -9.42
N ASP A 70 -7.79 -5.01 -9.02
CA ASP A 70 -8.85 -5.86 -8.43
C ASP A 70 -9.39 -6.88 -9.44
N ALA A 71 -9.25 -6.62 -10.75
CA ALA A 71 -9.62 -7.56 -11.81
C ALA A 71 -8.57 -8.67 -12.05
N GLY A 72 -7.44 -8.65 -11.35
CA GLY A 72 -6.36 -9.61 -11.51
C GLY A 72 -5.83 -9.66 -12.95
N ASN A 73 -5.81 -10.84 -13.56
CA ASN A 73 -5.29 -11.04 -14.92
C ASN A 73 -6.12 -10.37 -16.04
N ASN A 74 -7.29 -9.85 -15.73
CA ASN A 74 -8.16 -9.17 -16.70
C ASN A 74 -8.03 -7.63 -16.64
N ASP A 75 -7.04 -7.11 -15.92
CA ASP A 75 -6.76 -5.69 -15.75
C ASP A 75 -6.63 -4.94 -17.09
N ARG A 76 -6.06 -5.57 -18.11
CA ARG A 76 -5.95 -5.03 -19.47
C ARG A 76 -7.31 -4.71 -20.07
N VAL A 77 -8.28 -5.65 -19.95
CA VAL A 77 -9.62 -5.48 -20.53
C VAL A 77 -10.35 -4.35 -19.83
N VAL A 78 -10.22 -4.32 -18.50
CA VAL A 78 -10.80 -3.27 -17.67
C VAL A 78 -10.32 -1.89 -18.07
N ILE A 79 -9.02 -1.69 -18.20
CA ILE A 79 -8.45 -0.41 -18.63
C ILE A 79 -8.98 0.01 -19.99
N GLN A 80 -9.01 -0.89 -20.96
CA GLN A 80 -9.44 -0.58 -22.32
C GLN A 80 -10.93 -0.19 -22.36
N GLU A 81 -11.81 -0.95 -21.75
CA GLU A 81 -13.26 -0.67 -21.80
C GLU A 81 -13.65 0.54 -20.93
N LEU A 82 -13.07 0.69 -19.73
CA LEU A 82 -13.35 1.86 -18.89
C LEU A 82 -12.93 3.16 -19.54
N LEU A 83 -11.70 3.23 -20.05
CA LEU A 83 -11.22 4.45 -20.69
C LEU A 83 -11.99 4.78 -21.96
N LYS A 84 -12.42 3.77 -22.72
CA LYS A 84 -13.30 3.94 -23.87
C LYS A 84 -14.65 4.51 -23.46
N THR A 85 -15.28 3.94 -22.43
CA THR A 85 -16.57 4.40 -21.90
C THR A 85 -16.50 5.85 -21.41
N VAL A 86 -15.45 6.20 -20.65
CA VAL A 86 -15.26 7.56 -20.16
C VAL A 86 -15.01 8.55 -21.29
N ALA A 87 -14.20 8.16 -22.28
CA ALA A 87 -13.90 9.01 -23.44
C ALA A 87 -15.11 9.24 -24.35
N GLN A 88 -16.03 8.30 -24.40
CA GLN A 88 -17.28 8.38 -25.19
C GLN A 88 -18.44 9.04 -24.43
N SER A 89 -18.38 9.11 -23.10
CA SER A 89 -19.42 9.77 -22.31
C SER A 89 -19.32 11.28 -22.48
N GLN A 90 -20.36 11.89 -23.03
CA GLN A 90 -20.44 13.35 -23.17
C GLN A 90 -20.53 14.01 -21.78
N GLN A 91 -19.89 15.15 -21.62
CA GLN A 91 -20.12 16.02 -20.48
C GLN A 91 -21.50 16.66 -20.60
N LEU A 92 -22.37 16.39 -19.63
CA LEU A 92 -23.73 16.97 -19.60
C LEU A 92 -23.75 18.39 -19.06
N GLU A 93 -22.69 18.84 -18.38
CA GLU A 93 -22.61 20.18 -17.79
C GLU A 93 -21.54 21.04 -18.50
N THR A 94 -22.01 21.99 -19.29
CA THR A 94 -21.20 23.01 -19.97
C THR A 94 -20.71 24.14 -19.03
N SER A 95 -20.99 24.05 -17.74
CA SER A 95 -20.69 25.13 -16.78
C SER A 95 -19.26 25.11 -16.22
N THR A 96 -18.49 24.04 -16.46
CA THR A 96 -17.10 23.95 -16.00
C THR A 96 -16.13 24.36 -17.09
N GLN A 97 -15.18 25.21 -16.74
CA GLN A 97 -14.17 25.79 -17.63
C GLN A 97 -13.20 24.76 -18.30
N ARG A 98 -13.43 23.47 -18.17
CA ARG A 98 -12.48 22.45 -18.65
C ARG A 98 -13.17 21.35 -19.45
N ASP A 99 -12.63 21.09 -20.64
CA ASP A 99 -13.18 20.18 -21.64
C ASP A 99 -12.75 18.71 -21.47
N PHE A 100 -12.16 18.33 -20.31
CA PHE A 100 -11.69 16.97 -20.09
C PHE A 100 -12.17 16.38 -18.75
N LYS A 101 -12.36 15.05 -18.75
CA LYS A 101 -12.60 14.27 -17.53
C LYS A 101 -11.30 13.71 -16.98
N VAL A 102 -11.22 13.55 -15.66
CA VAL A 102 -10.08 12.95 -15.02
C VAL A 102 -10.39 11.49 -14.66
N VAL A 103 -9.48 10.58 -15.01
CA VAL A 103 -9.52 9.19 -14.55
C VAL A 103 -8.37 8.97 -13.57
N LEU A 104 -8.71 8.65 -12.33
CA LEU A 104 -7.76 8.32 -11.28
C LEU A 104 -7.58 6.79 -11.23
N LEU A 105 -6.41 6.31 -11.59
CA LEU A 105 -6.04 4.91 -11.46
C LEU A 105 -5.19 4.73 -10.21
N THR A 106 -5.64 3.89 -9.29
CA THR A 106 -4.92 3.56 -8.06
C THR A 106 -4.13 2.26 -8.23
N GLU A 107 -3.06 2.11 -7.43
CA GLU A 107 -2.21 0.90 -7.40
C GLU A 107 -1.64 0.49 -8.78
N VAL A 108 -1.25 1.45 -9.59
CA VAL A 108 -0.75 1.20 -10.97
C VAL A 108 0.52 0.34 -10.98
N ASP A 109 1.27 0.29 -9.90
CA ASP A 109 2.44 -0.58 -9.70
C ASP A 109 2.08 -2.08 -9.57
N LYS A 110 0.81 -2.42 -9.37
CA LYS A 110 0.32 -3.81 -9.36
C LYS A 110 -0.21 -4.29 -10.72
N LEU A 111 -0.32 -3.40 -11.70
CA LEU A 111 -0.79 -3.74 -13.04
C LEU A 111 0.18 -4.68 -13.77
N THR A 112 -0.39 -5.61 -14.54
CA THR A 112 0.40 -6.46 -15.44
C THR A 112 1.09 -5.61 -16.52
N LYS A 113 2.18 -6.12 -17.09
CA LYS A 113 2.89 -5.43 -18.18
C LYS A 113 1.99 -5.20 -19.39
N ASP A 114 1.11 -6.16 -19.69
CA ASP A 114 0.16 -6.06 -20.81
C ASP A 114 -0.88 -4.98 -20.60
N ALA A 115 -1.36 -4.83 -19.36
CA ALA A 115 -2.26 -3.74 -18.99
C ALA A 115 -1.58 -2.37 -19.09
N GLN A 116 -0.33 -2.27 -18.65
CA GLN A 116 0.45 -1.04 -18.81
C GLN A 116 0.70 -0.68 -20.28
N HIS A 117 0.97 -1.67 -21.16
CA HIS A 117 1.07 -1.43 -22.59
C HIS A 117 -0.26 -1.00 -23.23
N ALA A 118 -1.37 -1.54 -22.75
CA ALA A 118 -2.70 -1.10 -23.17
C ALA A 118 -2.99 0.34 -22.71
N LEU A 119 -2.63 0.66 -21.47
CA LEU A 119 -2.76 2.00 -20.91
C LEU A 119 -1.99 3.04 -21.73
N ARG A 120 -0.76 2.73 -22.14
CA ARG A 120 0.03 3.60 -23.01
C ARG A 120 -0.72 3.98 -24.29
N ARG A 121 -1.32 2.99 -24.98
CA ARG A 121 -2.07 3.23 -26.23
C ARG A 121 -3.31 4.08 -26.01
N THR A 122 -4.02 3.85 -24.91
CA THR A 122 -5.23 4.61 -24.57
C THR A 122 -4.91 6.05 -24.15
N MET A 123 -3.77 6.28 -23.46
CA MET A 123 -3.29 7.64 -23.17
C MET A 123 -3.10 8.46 -24.44
N GLU A 124 -2.47 7.89 -25.47
CA GLU A 124 -2.23 8.56 -26.74
C GLU A 124 -3.54 8.83 -27.50
N LYS A 125 -4.46 7.85 -27.48
CA LYS A 125 -5.71 7.92 -28.26
C LYS A 125 -6.72 8.93 -27.69
N TYR A 126 -6.82 9.04 -26.36
CA TYR A 126 -7.87 9.84 -25.70
C TYR A 126 -7.33 11.07 -24.98
N MET A 127 -6.16 11.56 -25.40
CA MET A 127 -5.51 12.71 -24.79
C MET A 127 -6.34 14.00 -24.86
N ALA A 128 -7.19 14.14 -25.86
CA ALA A 128 -8.04 15.34 -26.00
C ALA A 128 -9.18 15.39 -24.96
N THR A 129 -9.77 14.24 -24.63
CA THR A 129 -11.00 14.16 -23.81
C THR A 129 -10.78 13.70 -22.38
N CYS A 130 -9.65 13.01 -22.11
CA CYS A 130 -9.35 12.45 -20.80
C CYS A 130 -7.95 12.81 -20.32
N ARG A 131 -7.84 13.07 -19.01
CA ARG A 131 -6.56 13.16 -18.31
C ARG A 131 -6.45 12.07 -17.26
N LEU A 132 -5.30 11.45 -17.21
CA LEU A 132 -5.04 10.36 -16.27
C LEU A 132 -4.21 10.87 -15.08
N ILE A 133 -4.64 10.49 -13.89
CA ILE A 133 -3.84 10.61 -12.67
C ILE A 133 -3.54 9.19 -12.21
N LEU A 134 -2.28 8.81 -12.28
CA LEU A 134 -1.79 7.49 -11.90
C LEU A 134 -1.23 7.59 -10.48
N CYS A 135 -1.72 6.74 -9.57
CA CYS A 135 -1.24 6.68 -8.20
C CYS A 135 -0.55 5.34 -7.95
N CYS A 136 0.71 5.37 -7.49
CA CYS A 136 1.48 4.17 -7.18
C CYS A 136 2.38 4.37 -5.95
N ASN A 137 2.88 3.28 -5.40
CA ASN A 137 3.84 3.34 -4.30
C ASN A 137 5.29 3.42 -4.83
N SER A 138 5.61 2.70 -5.89
CA SER A 138 6.94 2.67 -6.49
C SER A 138 6.90 2.87 -8.00
N MET A 139 7.81 3.66 -8.53
CA MET A 139 7.99 3.82 -9.98
C MET A 139 8.71 2.63 -10.64
N SER A 140 9.43 1.81 -9.89
CA SER A 140 10.26 0.73 -10.43
C SER A 140 9.47 -0.33 -11.21
N LYS A 141 8.20 -0.52 -10.85
CA LYS A 141 7.29 -1.48 -11.52
C LYS A 141 6.54 -0.88 -12.72
N ILE A 142 6.71 0.41 -13.00
CA ILE A 142 6.04 1.10 -14.09
C ILE A 142 6.97 1.17 -15.30
N ILE A 143 6.45 0.82 -16.47
CA ILE A 143 7.24 0.83 -17.71
C ILE A 143 7.66 2.25 -18.11
N GLY A 144 8.88 2.39 -18.64
CA GLY A 144 9.44 3.68 -19.09
C GLY A 144 8.53 4.51 -20.00
N PRO A 145 7.83 3.90 -20.98
CA PRO A 145 6.90 4.63 -21.84
C PRO A 145 5.72 5.31 -21.13
N ILE A 146 5.25 4.82 -19.99
CA ILE A 146 4.23 5.52 -19.16
C ILE A 146 4.89 6.66 -18.41
N GLN A 147 6.04 6.40 -17.80
CA GLN A 147 6.77 7.43 -17.04
C GLN A 147 7.10 8.66 -17.91
N SER A 148 7.50 8.45 -19.15
CA SER A 148 7.84 9.55 -20.07
C SER A 148 6.65 10.39 -20.56
N ARG A 149 5.41 9.87 -20.42
CA ARG A 149 4.17 10.57 -20.82
C ARG A 149 3.45 11.26 -19.66
N CYS A 150 3.93 11.08 -18.46
CA CYS A 150 3.34 11.66 -17.25
C CYS A 150 4.30 12.65 -16.61
N LEU A 151 3.74 13.68 -16.01
CA LEU A 151 4.48 14.49 -15.05
C LEU A 151 4.58 13.72 -13.74
N ALA A 152 5.79 13.30 -13.37
CA ALA A 152 6.03 12.55 -12.16
C ALA A 152 6.10 13.48 -10.93
N VAL A 153 5.23 13.24 -9.95
CA VAL A 153 5.15 14.00 -8.70
C VAL A 153 5.44 13.08 -7.54
N ARG A 154 6.55 13.33 -6.85
CA ARG A 154 6.92 12.56 -5.66
C ARG A 154 6.21 13.11 -4.43
N VAL A 155 5.57 12.25 -3.66
CA VAL A 155 5.04 12.53 -2.33
C VAL A 155 5.91 11.78 -1.31
N PRO A 156 6.82 12.47 -0.59
CA PRO A 156 7.68 11.81 0.39
C PRO A 156 6.89 11.35 1.62
N ALA A 157 7.48 10.46 2.42
CA ALA A 157 6.97 10.17 3.75
C ALA A 157 7.05 11.46 4.59
N PRO A 158 5.99 11.81 5.34
CA PRO A 158 6.00 12.99 6.20
C PRO A 158 7.07 12.86 7.29
N SER A 159 7.58 13.98 7.77
CA SER A 159 8.45 14.01 8.96
C SER A 159 7.64 13.68 10.22
N ILE A 160 8.33 13.37 11.32
CA ILE A 160 7.67 13.16 12.61
C ILE A 160 6.93 14.43 13.05
N GLU A 161 7.55 15.59 12.83
CA GLU A 161 6.96 16.90 13.13
C GLU A 161 5.69 17.17 12.32
N ASP A 162 5.70 16.87 11.01
CA ASP A 162 4.51 16.99 10.15
C ASP A 162 3.37 16.10 10.66
N ILE A 163 3.67 14.87 11.08
CA ILE A 163 2.67 13.94 11.61
C ILE A 163 2.09 14.49 12.91
N CYS A 164 2.91 14.96 13.84
CA CYS A 164 2.45 15.58 15.08
C CYS A 164 1.56 16.79 14.83
N HIS A 165 1.95 17.64 13.86
CA HIS A 165 1.15 18.79 13.46
C HIS A 165 -0.23 18.38 12.89
N VAL A 166 -0.26 17.35 12.02
CA VAL A 166 -1.52 16.84 11.44
C VAL A 166 -2.39 16.23 12.54
N LEU A 167 -1.84 15.40 13.43
CA LEU A 167 -2.57 14.81 14.55
C LEU A 167 -3.19 15.89 15.45
N SER A 168 -2.41 16.90 15.82
CA SER A 168 -2.89 18.04 16.63
C SER A 168 -3.98 18.84 15.93
N SER A 169 -3.85 19.06 14.61
CA SER A 169 -4.83 19.75 13.80
C SER A 169 -6.16 18.99 13.70
N VAL A 170 -6.08 17.68 13.51
CA VAL A 170 -7.26 16.79 13.45
C VAL A 170 -7.95 16.74 14.81
N CYS A 171 -7.20 16.52 15.89
CA CYS A 171 -7.75 16.50 17.26
C CYS A 171 -8.44 17.81 17.60
N LYS A 172 -7.86 18.97 17.24
CA LYS A 172 -8.51 20.28 17.45
C LYS A 172 -9.83 20.40 16.72
N LYS A 173 -9.92 19.90 15.46
CA LYS A 173 -11.18 19.92 14.68
C LYS A 173 -12.25 19.03 15.31
N GLU A 174 -11.86 17.94 15.93
CA GLU A 174 -12.76 17.02 16.64
C GLU A 174 -13.03 17.44 18.10
N GLY A 175 -12.52 18.60 18.54
CA GLY A 175 -12.70 19.09 19.91
C GLY A 175 -11.90 18.31 20.97
N LEU A 176 -10.82 17.66 20.56
CA LEU A 176 -9.97 16.84 21.44
C LEU A 176 -8.65 17.55 21.74
N THR A 177 -8.12 17.31 22.95
CA THR A 177 -6.79 17.80 23.35
C THR A 177 -5.82 16.64 23.33
N LEU A 178 -4.82 16.68 22.44
CA LEU A 178 -3.78 15.66 22.30
C LEU A 178 -2.48 16.17 22.95
N PRO A 179 -1.92 15.48 23.96
CA PRO A 179 -0.60 15.79 24.52
C PRO A 179 0.49 15.63 23.45
N GLN A 180 1.46 16.54 23.45
CA GLN A 180 2.53 16.53 22.43
C GLN A 180 3.42 15.28 22.55
N GLU A 181 3.70 14.81 23.75
CA GLU A 181 4.48 13.59 24.01
C GLU A 181 3.80 12.36 23.42
N LEU A 182 2.48 12.22 23.61
CA LEU A 182 1.72 11.12 23.01
C LEU A 182 1.71 11.21 21.48
N ALA A 183 1.56 12.42 20.92
CA ALA A 183 1.61 12.64 19.48
C ALA A 183 2.97 12.19 18.89
N GLN A 184 4.08 12.50 19.56
CA GLN A 184 5.41 12.10 19.15
C GLN A 184 5.59 10.58 19.20
N ARG A 185 5.17 9.92 20.28
CA ARG A 185 5.22 8.45 20.42
C ARG A 185 4.39 7.74 19.33
N ILE A 186 3.20 8.27 19.01
CA ILE A 186 2.38 7.76 17.91
C ILE A 186 3.10 7.94 16.56
N ALA A 187 3.70 9.11 16.31
CA ALA A 187 4.40 9.39 15.08
C ALA A 187 5.61 8.45 14.87
N GLU A 188 6.38 8.19 15.90
CA GLU A 188 7.52 7.25 15.89
C GLU A 188 7.04 5.81 15.63
N LYS A 189 6.04 5.33 16.40
CA LYS A 189 5.50 3.96 16.29
C LYS A 189 4.80 3.71 14.95
N SER A 190 4.26 4.74 14.31
CA SER A 190 3.64 4.64 13.00
C SER A 190 4.62 4.37 11.85
N GLY A 191 5.93 4.51 12.07
CA GLY A 191 6.94 4.38 11.04
C GLY A 191 6.79 5.40 9.90
N ARG A 192 6.38 6.62 10.23
CA ARG A 192 6.14 7.72 9.28
C ARG A 192 4.97 7.46 8.30
N ASN A 193 4.05 6.58 8.67
CA ASN A 193 2.83 6.33 7.93
C ASN A 193 1.67 7.13 8.56
N LEU A 194 1.26 8.21 7.89
CA LEU A 194 0.23 9.13 8.40
C LEU A 194 -1.13 8.46 8.61
N ARG A 195 -1.50 7.52 7.72
CA ARG A 195 -2.75 6.76 7.89
C ARG A 195 -2.70 5.91 9.17
N LYS A 196 -1.60 5.19 9.39
CA LYS A 196 -1.39 4.38 10.60
C LYS A 196 -1.40 5.27 11.84
N ALA A 197 -0.75 6.44 11.80
CA ALA A 197 -0.72 7.39 12.91
C ALA A 197 -2.13 7.89 13.30
N LEU A 198 -2.96 8.25 12.32
CA LEU A 198 -4.34 8.68 12.57
C LEU A 198 -5.20 7.57 13.19
N LEU A 199 -5.10 6.33 12.66
CA LEU A 199 -5.82 5.18 13.20
C LEU A 199 -5.35 4.82 14.62
N MET A 200 -4.05 4.91 14.89
CA MET A 200 -3.51 4.71 16.24
C MET A 200 -4.01 5.77 17.22
N CYS A 201 -4.09 7.03 16.79
CA CYS A 201 -4.65 8.10 17.60
C CYS A 201 -6.14 7.86 17.93
N GLU A 202 -6.91 7.41 16.96
CA GLU A 202 -8.32 7.04 17.15
C GLU A 202 -8.46 5.85 18.11
N SER A 203 -7.63 4.80 17.95
CA SER A 203 -7.60 3.66 18.85
C SER A 203 -7.25 4.07 20.30
N CYS A 204 -6.29 4.98 20.47
CA CYS A 204 -5.97 5.54 21.79
C CYS A 204 -7.18 6.25 22.42
N ARG A 205 -7.95 7.01 21.60
CA ARG A 205 -9.17 7.68 22.08
C ARG A 205 -10.24 6.69 22.55
N VAL A 206 -10.42 5.60 21.79
CA VAL A 206 -11.42 4.56 22.13
C VAL A 206 -11.01 3.82 23.38
N GLN A 207 -9.72 3.58 23.57
CA GLN A 207 -9.21 2.86 24.74
C GLN A 207 -9.29 3.70 26.03
N GLN A 208 -8.90 4.96 25.96
CA GLN A 208 -8.87 5.88 27.10
C GLN A 208 -9.02 7.33 26.66
N TYR A 209 -10.03 8.01 27.22
CA TYR A 209 -10.20 9.46 27.08
C TYR A 209 -10.58 10.05 28.44
N PRO A 210 -10.00 11.17 28.92
CA PRO A 210 -9.05 12.05 28.20
C PRO A 210 -7.66 11.42 28.00
N PHE A 211 -6.95 11.93 26.97
CA PHE A 211 -5.60 11.45 26.66
C PHE A 211 -4.62 11.76 27.79
N THR A 212 -3.75 10.81 28.10
CA THR A 212 -2.61 10.99 29.01
C THR A 212 -1.30 10.83 28.23
N ALA A 213 -0.23 11.50 28.68
CA ALA A 213 1.06 11.43 28.00
C ALA A 213 1.65 10.02 27.97
N ASP A 214 1.45 9.25 29.05
CA ASP A 214 1.99 7.90 29.25
C ASP A 214 1.05 6.79 28.78
N GLN A 215 -0.06 7.13 28.14
CA GLN A 215 -1.05 6.17 27.65
C GLN A 215 -0.39 5.13 26.74
N ASP A 216 -0.80 3.86 26.90
CA ASP A 216 -0.40 2.80 25.99
C ASP A 216 -1.01 3.00 24.61
N ILE A 217 -0.17 2.78 23.58
CA ILE A 217 -0.58 2.84 22.19
C ILE A 217 -0.89 1.41 21.75
N PRO A 218 -2.17 1.08 21.45
CA PRO A 218 -2.54 -0.25 21.01
C PRO A 218 -1.82 -0.65 19.73
N GLU A 219 -1.38 -1.88 19.66
CA GLU A 219 -0.80 -2.49 18.47
C GLU A 219 -1.90 -3.22 17.71
N MET A 220 -1.70 -3.42 16.42
CA MET A 220 -2.63 -4.22 15.62
C MET A 220 -2.45 -5.71 15.97
N ASP A 221 -3.55 -6.45 16.11
CA ASP A 221 -3.53 -7.86 16.52
C ASP A 221 -2.63 -8.72 15.63
N TRP A 222 -2.61 -8.45 14.32
CA TRP A 222 -1.74 -9.18 13.39
C TRP A 222 -0.24 -8.87 13.60
N GLU A 223 0.14 -7.66 14.06
CA GLU A 223 1.53 -7.31 14.38
C GLU A 223 1.99 -8.06 15.63
N VAL A 224 1.13 -8.13 16.66
CA VAL A 224 1.38 -8.92 17.87
C VAL A 224 1.53 -10.40 17.53
N TYR A 225 0.61 -10.93 16.73
CA TYR A 225 0.62 -12.33 16.29
C TYR A 225 1.88 -12.68 15.48
N LEU A 226 2.34 -11.74 14.64
CA LEU A 226 3.57 -11.91 13.87
C LEU A 226 4.80 -11.94 14.78
N ARG A 227 4.85 -11.09 15.81
CA ARG A 227 5.91 -11.07 16.83
C ARG A 227 5.94 -12.38 17.63
N GLU A 228 4.79 -12.87 18.05
CA GLU A 228 4.69 -14.17 18.73
C GLU A 228 5.17 -15.32 17.82
N THR A 229 4.85 -15.25 16.53
CA THR A 229 5.32 -16.22 15.54
C THR A 229 6.85 -16.18 15.41
N ALA A 230 7.45 -14.99 15.35
CA ALA A 230 8.90 -14.83 15.33
C ALA A 230 9.56 -15.38 16.60
N ASN A 231 8.99 -15.10 17.76
CA ASN A 231 9.47 -15.64 19.04
C ASN A 231 9.38 -17.17 19.09
N ALA A 232 8.31 -17.75 18.54
CA ALA A 232 8.17 -19.21 18.45
C ALA A 232 9.23 -19.84 17.53
N ILE A 233 9.61 -19.16 16.44
CA ILE A 233 10.68 -19.61 15.51
C ILE A 233 12.04 -19.57 16.21
N VAL A 234 12.34 -18.49 16.95
CA VAL A 234 13.61 -18.34 17.69
C VAL A 234 13.70 -19.32 18.86
N GLY A 235 12.59 -19.58 19.53
CA GLY A 235 12.56 -20.44 20.72
C GLY A 235 12.86 -21.92 20.42
N GLN A 236 12.49 -22.43 19.26
CA GLN A 236 12.70 -23.83 18.90
C GLN A 236 12.77 -24.05 17.38
N GLN A 237 13.84 -24.69 16.90
CA GLN A 237 14.08 -24.99 15.48
C GLN A 237 13.89 -26.51 15.22
N THR A 238 12.62 -26.93 15.15
CA THR A 238 12.24 -28.32 14.88
C THR A 238 11.24 -28.40 13.72
N PRO A 239 11.15 -29.56 13.02
CA PRO A 239 10.13 -29.74 11.98
C PRO A 239 8.69 -29.55 12.47
N GLN A 240 8.43 -29.94 13.73
CA GLN A 240 7.11 -29.75 14.35
C GLN A 240 6.78 -28.26 14.52
N ARG A 241 7.75 -27.48 15.00
CA ARG A 241 7.60 -26.03 15.10
C ARG A 241 7.37 -25.37 13.73
N LEU A 242 8.04 -25.85 12.69
CA LEU A 242 7.83 -25.37 11.32
C LEU A 242 6.38 -25.60 10.86
N LEU A 243 5.78 -26.76 11.20
CA LEU A 243 4.37 -27.04 10.89
C LEU A 243 3.40 -26.12 11.65
N GLU A 244 3.68 -25.80 12.91
CA GLU A 244 2.88 -24.82 13.67
C GLU A 244 2.99 -23.43 13.04
N VAL A 245 4.19 -23.00 12.69
CA VAL A 245 4.43 -21.72 12.01
C VAL A 245 3.71 -21.65 10.66
N ARG A 246 3.70 -22.75 9.90
CA ARG A 246 2.90 -22.85 8.67
C ARG A 246 1.42 -22.55 8.94
N GLY A 247 0.85 -23.14 9.98
CA GLY A 247 -0.54 -22.86 10.41
C GLY A 247 -0.77 -21.37 10.69
N ARG A 248 0.14 -20.75 11.43
CA ARG A 248 0.07 -19.30 11.73
C ARG A 248 0.21 -18.41 10.49
N LEU A 249 1.08 -18.80 9.54
CA LEU A 249 1.21 -18.08 8.27
C LEU A 249 -0.06 -18.20 7.40
N TYR A 250 -0.71 -19.37 7.39
CA TYR A 250 -2.00 -19.54 6.73
C TYR A 250 -3.08 -18.65 7.35
N GLU A 251 -3.12 -18.54 8.66
CA GLU A 251 -4.06 -17.68 9.38
C GLU A 251 -3.88 -16.21 8.97
N LEU A 252 -2.64 -15.70 8.97
CA LEU A 252 -2.35 -14.34 8.50
C LEU A 252 -2.79 -14.13 7.03
N LEU A 253 -2.53 -15.09 6.15
CA LEU A 253 -2.95 -15.01 4.74
C LEU A 253 -4.48 -15.09 4.58
N THR A 254 -5.17 -15.85 5.41
CA THR A 254 -6.64 -15.97 5.41
C THR A 254 -7.28 -14.65 5.86
N HIS A 255 -6.64 -13.94 6.77
CA HIS A 255 -7.05 -12.59 7.18
C HIS A 255 -6.62 -11.50 6.19
N CYS A 256 -6.23 -11.89 4.97
CA CYS A 256 -5.87 -10.97 3.88
C CYS A 256 -4.67 -10.05 4.18
N ILE A 257 -3.79 -10.42 5.10
CA ILE A 257 -2.54 -9.69 5.29
C ILE A 257 -1.63 -9.95 4.08
N PRO A 258 -1.16 -8.90 3.36
CA PRO A 258 -0.31 -9.08 2.20
C PRO A 258 0.98 -9.83 2.53
N PRO A 259 1.38 -10.83 1.72
CA PRO A 259 2.55 -11.65 2.01
C PRO A 259 3.87 -10.86 2.06
N GLU A 260 3.97 -9.76 1.32
CA GLU A 260 5.11 -8.83 1.38
C GLU A 260 5.22 -8.17 2.77
N ILE A 261 4.09 -7.84 3.39
CA ILE A 261 4.04 -7.26 4.73
C ILE A 261 4.40 -8.31 5.78
N ILE A 262 3.89 -9.55 5.61
CA ILE A 262 4.24 -10.68 6.49
C ILE A 262 5.75 -10.94 6.43
N MET A 263 6.33 -11.05 5.25
CA MET A 263 7.76 -11.30 5.06
C MET A 263 8.60 -10.22 5.73
N LYS A 264 8.27 -8.95 5.48
CA LYS A 264 9.02 -7.80 6.01
C LYS A 264 8.88 -7.68 7.53
N GLY A 265 7.66 -7.87 8.07
CA GLY A 265 7.42 -7.83 9.49
C GLY A 265 8.12 -8.97 10.22
N LEU A 266 8.03 -10.19 9.69
CA LEU A 266 8.71 -11.35 10.24
C LEU A 266 10.23 -11.17 10.25
N LEU A 267 10.81 -10.67 9.14
CA LEU A 267 12.23 -10.33 9.07
C LEU A 267 12.62 -9.33 10.16
N THR A 268 11.86 -8.27 10.34
CA THR A 268 12.17 -7.24 11.35
C THR A 268 12.20 -7.82 12.75
N GLU A 269 11.22 -8.64 13.12
CA GLU A 269 11.14 -9.28 14.44
C GLU A 269 12.26 -10.33 14.63
N LEU A 270 12.59 -11.10 13.60
CA LEU A 270 13.70 -12.07 13.65
C LEU A 270 15.06 -11.36 13.80
N LEU A 271 15.29 -10.24 13.09
CA LEU A 271 16.53 -9.46 13.20
C LEU A 271 16.72 -8.85 14.59
N ASN A 272 15.64 -8.52 15.29
CA ASN A 272 15.71 -8.04 16.67
C ASN A 272 16.26 -9.11 17.63
N ASN A 273 16.04 -10.39 17.32
CA ASN A 273 16.48 -11.53 18.10
C ASN A 273 17.80 -12.15 17.61
N CYS A 274 18.44 -11.57 16.58
CA CYS A 274 19.68 -12.08 16.00
C CYS A 274 20.90 -11.24 16.41
N ASP A 275 22.04 -11.91 16.55
CA ASP A 275 23.35 -11.27 16.70
C ASP A 275 23.78 -10.54 15.43
N GLY A 276 24.68 -9.55 15.59
CA GLY A 276 25.18 -8.71 14.51
C GLY A 276 25.74 -9.49 13.32
N GLN A 277 26.40 -10.61 13.57
CA GLN A 277 26.99 -11.47 12.53
C GLN A 277 25.92 -12.12 11.64
N LEU A 278 24.80 -12.56 12.21
CA LEU A 278 23.72 -13.21 11.48
C LEU A 278 22.85 -12.24 10.68
N LYS A 279 22.75 -10.99 11.11
CA LYS A 279 21.81 -10.02 10.51
C LYS A 279 21.99 -9.87 9.01
N GLY A 280 23.23 -9.84 8.53
CA GLY A 280 23.54 -9.70 7.11
C GLY A 280 23.05 -10.91 6.28
N GLU A 281 23.33 -12.11 6.76
CA GLU A 281 22.94 -13.36 6.09
C GLU A 281 21.41 -13.51 6.07
N VAL A 282 20.76 -13.28 7.20
CA VAL A 282 19.30 -13.36 7.32
C VAL A 282 18.62 -12.34 6.40
N ALA A 283 19.12 -11.10 6.34
CA ALA A 283 18.58 -10.07 5.45
C ALA A 283 18.75 -10.45 3.96
N GLN A 284 19.90 -11.01 3.58
CA GLN A 284 20.14 -11.51 2.21
C GLN A 284 19.17 -12.63 1.84
N MET A 285 18.96 -13.57 2.77
CA MET A 285 18.01 -14.66 2.56
C MET A 285 16.58 -14.16 2.42
N ALA A 286 16.16 -13.22 3.25
CA ALA A 286 14.84 -12.61 3.14
C ALA A 286 14.63 -11.93 1.79
N ALA A 287 15.62 -11.16 1.31
CA ALA A 287 15.57 -10.53 -0.01
C ALA A 287 15.46 -11.55 -1.14
N PHE A 288 16.18 -12.68 -1.04
CA PHE A 288 16.11 -13.78 -2.01
C PHE A 288 14.70 -14.38 -2.08
N TYR A 289 14.09 -14.71 -0.92
CA TYR A 289 12.76 -15.30 -0.88
C TYR A 289 11.66 -14.28 -1.21
N GLU A 290 11.83 -13.01 -0.86
CA GLU A 290 10.92 -11.94 -1.30
C GLU A 290 10.91 -11.79 -2.82
N HIS A 291 12.08 -11.82 -3.45
CA HIS A 291 12.16 -11.79 -4.92
C HIS A 291 11.42 -12.99 -5.54
N ARG A 292 11.60 -14.18 -5.01
CA ARG A 292 10.88 -15.39 -5.46
C ARG A 292 9.37 -15.29 -5.18
N LEU A 293 8.97 -14.70 -4.08
CA LEU A 293 7.56 -14.44 -3.73
C LEU A 293 6.87 -13.59 -4.81
N GLN A 294 7.57 -12.57 -5.33
CA GLN A 294 7.01 -11.70 -6.37
C GLN A 294 6.93 -12.39 -7.75
N LEU A 295 7.77 -13.36 -8.02
CA LEU A 295 7.76 -14.13 -9.27
C LEU A 295 6.80 -15.33 -9.22
N GLY A 296 6.55 -15.85 -8.02
CA GLY A 296 5.75 -17.05 -7.78
C GLY A 296 4.25 -16.78 -7.64
N SER A 297 3.47 -17.86 -7.73
CA SER A 297 1.99 -17.77 -7.63
C SER A 297 1.44 -18.04 -6.24
N LYS A 298 2.15 -18.78 -5.38
CA LYS A 298 1.69 -19.20 -4.05
C LYS A 298 2.64 -18.71 -2.97
N ALA A 299 2.22 -17.68 -2.26
CA ALA A 299 3.00 -16.99 -1.24
C ALA A 299 3.50 -17.91 -0.11
N ILE A 300 2.65 -18.83 0.34
CA ILE A 300 2.96 -19.70 1.49
C ILE A 300 4.26 -20.49 1.32
N TYR A 301 4.56 -20.99 0.11
CA TYR A 301 5.78 -21.76 -0.13
C TYR A 301 7.06 -20.95 0.06
N HIS A 302 7.02 -19.67 -0.30
CA HIS A 302 8.17 -18.78 -0.17
C HIS A 302 8.36 -18.30 1.28
N LEU A 303 7.26 -18.01 1.97
CA LEU A 303 7.28 -17.67 3.39
C LEU A 303 7.82 -18.83 4.23
N GLU A 304 7.30 -20.03 4.03
CA GLU A 304 7.75 -21.21 4.76
C GLU A 304 9.20 -21.60 4.44
N ALA A 305 9.60 -21.50 3.17
CA ALA A 305 10.99 -21.77 2.78
C ALA A 305 11.97 -20.78 3.43
N PHE A 306 11.58 -19.50 3.57
CA PHE A 306 12.36 -18.53 4.31
C PHE A 306 12.49 -18.93 5.78
N VAL A 307 11.37 -19.29 6.46
CA VAL A 307 11.38 -19.70 7.86
C VAL A 307 12.25 -20.95 8.07
N ALA A 308 12.10 -21.97 7.21
CA ALA A 308 12.89 -23.19 7.31
C ALA A 308 14.40 -22.92 7.16
N LYS A 309 14.76 -22.03 6.23
CA LYS A 309 16.16 -21.64 6.03
C LYS A 309 16.70 -20.81 7.19
N PHE A 310 15.90 -19.88 7.72
CA PHE A 310 16.25 -19.15 8.92
C PHE A 310 16.50 -20.09 10.11
N MET A 311 15.60 -21.03 10.36
CA MET A 311 15.77 -22.02 11.44
C MET A 311 17.06 -22.82 11.29
N ALA A 312 17.43 -23.22 10.06
CA ALA A 312 18.65 -23.96 9.80
C ALA A 312 19.92 -23.13 10.08
N ILE A 313 19.94 -21.86 9.65
CA ILE A 313 21.07 -20.95 9.86
C ILE A 313 21.19 -20.63 11.35
N TYR A 314 20.06 -20.28 12.00
CA TYR A 314 20.04 -19.91 13.40
C TYR A 314 20.49 -21.08 14.31
N LYS A 315 20.00 -22.29 14.03
CA LYS A 315 20.42 -23.49 14.76
C LYS A 315 21.90 -23.77 14.62
N LYS A 316 22.44 -23.71 13.40
CA LYS A 316 23.86 -23.88 13.13
C LYS A 316 24.72 -22.87 13.91
N PHE A 317 24.32 -21.59 13.90
CA PHE A 317 25.04 -20.54 14.63
C PHE A 317 25.04 -20.79 16.14
N MET A 318 23.92 -21.27 16.70
CA MET A 318 23.83 -21.60 18.12
C MET A 318 24.70 -22.82 18.48
N GLU A 319 24.78 -23.81 17.61
CA GLU A 319 25.64 -25.00 17.82
C GLU A 319 27.13 -24.62 17.71
N ASP A 320 27.53 -23.87 16.67
CA ASP A 320 28.91 -23.37 16.50
C ASP A 320 29.35 -22.49 17.69
N GLY A 321 28.47 -21.61 18.18
CA GLY A 321 28.76 -20.74 19.35
C GLY A 321 28.87 -21.54 20.69
N LEU A 322 28.23 -22.68 20.81
CA LEU A 322 28.37 -23.53 21.99
C LEU A 322 29.71 -24.28 21.95
N ASP A 323 30.18 -24.70 20.78
CA ASP A 323 31.49 -25.36 20.62
C ASP A 323 32.65 -24.41 20.95
N ASP A 324 32.53 -23.12 20.60
CA ASP A 324 33.53 -22.09 20.94
C ASP A 324 33.63 -21.78 22.44
N ILE A 325 32.59 -22.06 23.24
CA ILE A 325 32.57 -21.86 24.70
C ILE A 325 33.10 -23.08 25.47
N MET A 326 33.10 -24.27 24.81
CA MET A 326 33.54 -25.49 25.43
C MET A 326 35.05 -25.80 25.27
N PHE A 327 35.77 -24.96 24.57
CA PHE A 327 37.22 -24.93 24.43
C PHE A 327 37.82 -23.67 25.06
#